data_e0b7781a01d4f4b7a035076dbddfd7ce
#
_entry.id   e0b7781a01d4f4b7a035076dbddfd7ce
#
_cell.length_a   1.000
_cell.length_b   1.000
_cell.length_c   1.000
_cell.angle_alpha   90.00
_cell.angle_beta   90.00
_cell.angle_gamma   90.00
#
_symmetry.space_group_name_H-M   'P 1'
#
loop_
_entity.id
_entity.type
_entity.pdbx_description
1 polymer ?
#
loop_
_entity_poly.entity_id
_entity_poly.type
_entity_poly.pdbx_seq_one_letter_code
_entity_poly.pdbx_strand_id
1 'polypeptide(L)'
;QKPLTRLAQKPQIWVKEKKGTTINIIKSQRFEGDRLINVSIYKFDENYNLISRIESSEATIIENPWVLQNGRIIEFKNQGKNTDFLTMEFESTFSKDKLSSIYSNLDTISFYNLITDMNDLVSKGYNPQLLNEKKHFYLSLPFFLILMVCLAGIFTLNSNARRQNTYYILLSIIVFLV
;
A
#
# COMPACT_ATOMS: atom_id res chain seq x y z
N GLN A 1 19.03 4.15 -31.09
CA GLN A 1 18.73 4.40 -29.66
C GLN A 1 17.34 3.85 -29.37
N LYS A 2 17.25 2.72 -28.64
CA LYS A 2 15.99 2.16 -28.17
C LYS A 2 15.50 3.03 -27.01
N PRO A 3 14.24 3.47 -26.99
CA PRO A 3 13.68 4.13 -25.82
C PRO A 3 13.63 3.11 -24.67
N LEU A 4 14.24 3.45 -23.55
CA LEU A 4 14.08 2.76 -22.27
C LEU A 4 12.63 2.97 -21.82
N THR A 5 11.75 2.08 -22.24
CA THR A 5 10.41 1.96 -21.63
C THR A 5 10.64 1.58 -20.18
N ARG A 6 10.55 2.55 -19.26
CA ARG A 6 10.37 2.26 -17.84
C ARG A 6 9.08 1.44 -17.73
N LEU A 7 9.23 0.13 -17.70
CA LEU A 7 8.18 -0.76 -17.24
C LEU A 7 7.84 -0.28 -15.83
N ALA A 8 6.67 0.31 -15.67
CA ALA A 8 6.12 0.63 -14.37
C ALA A 8 6.10 -0.68 -13.59
N GLN A 9 7.06 -0.87 -12.69
CA GLN A 9 7.08 -2.03 -11.81
C GLN A 9 5.81 -1.94 -10.96
N LYS A 10 4.86 -2.82 -11.23
CA LYS A 10 3.70 -2.98 -10.35
C LYS A 10 4.24 -3.28 -8.95
N PRO A 11 3.71 -2.63 -7.91
CA PRO A 11 4.24 -2.77 -6.56
C PRO A 11 4.24 -4.23 -6.13
N GLN A 12 5.38 -4.70 -5.62
CA GLN A 12 5.49 -6.02 -5.02
C GLN A 12 4.68 -6.03 -3.72
N ILE A 13 3.95 -7.12 -3.52
CA ILE A 13 3.16 -7.30 -2.31
C ILE A 13 4.04 -7.91 -1.21
N TRP A 14 4.00 -7.30 -0.03
CA TRP A 14 4.63 -7.79 1.18
C TRP A 14 3.65 -7.74 2.33
N VAL A 15 3.32 -8.90 2.90
CA VAL A 15 2.37 -9.02 4.01
C VAL A 15 3.00 -9.84 5.11
N LYS A 16 2.88 -9.36 6.35
CA LYS A 16 3.30 -10.10 7.55
C LYS A 16 2.05 -10.54 8.30
N GLU A 17 1.98 -11.83 8.62
CA GLU A 17 0.95 -12.38 9.50
C GLU A 17 1.59 -13.14 10.67
N LYS A 18 0.93 -13.10 11.82
CA LYS A 18 1.28 -13.93 12.96
C LYS A 18 0.17 -14.94 13.19
N LYS A 19 0.50 -16.24 13.15
CA LYS A 19 -0.43 -17.34 13.40
C LYS A 19 0.12 -18.22 14.53
N GLY A 20 -0.42 -18.03 15.74
CA GLY A 20 0.11 -18.70 16.93
C GLY A 20 1.57 -18.32 17.19
N THR A 21 2.45 -19.32 17.22
CA THR A 21 3.90 -19.19 17.44
C THR A 21 4.70 -18.97 16.16
N THR A 22 4.06 -18.94 14.98
CA THR A 22 4.74 -18.75 13.70
C THR A 22 4.46 -17.38 13.12
N ILE A 23 5.49 -16.80 12.49
CA ILE A 23 5.40 -15.55 11.75
C ILE A 23 5.59 -15.88 10.27
N ASN A 24 4.60 -15.57 9.45
CA ASN A 24 4.68 -15.74 8.01
C ASN A 24 4.89 -14.39 7.34
N ILE A 25 5.86 -14.31 6.43
CA ILE A 25 6.05 -13.18 5.54
C ILE A 25 5.72 -13.65 4.13
N ILE A 26 4.66 -13.11 3.56
CA ILE A 26 4.17 -13.46 2.24
C ILE A 26 4.62 -12.37 1.28
N LYS A 27 5.36 -12.76 0.25
CA LYS A 27 5.79 -11.90 -0.84
C LYS A 27 5.15 -12.37 -2.13
N SER A 28 4.60 -11.46 -2.92
CA SER A 28 4.16 -11.74 -4.29
C SER A 28 4.65 -10.66 -5.24
N GLN A 29 4.96 -11.07 -6.47
CA GLN A 29 5.39 -10.15 -7.50
C GLN A 29 4.23 -9.33 -8.05
N ARG A 30 3.02 -9.93 -8.09
CA ARG A 30 1.85 -9.31 -8.70
C ARG A 30 0.55 -9.84 -8.10
N PHE A 31 -0.43 -8.97 -8.01
CA PHE A 31 -1.80 -9.31 -7.64
C PHE A 31 -2.73 -9.09 -8.85
N GLU A 32 -3.44 -10.12 -9.25
CA GLU A 32 -4.35 -10.10 -10.40
C GLU A 32 -5.73 -10.61 -9.97
N GLY A 33 -6.50 -9.71 -9.35
CA GLY A 33 -7.88 -9.97 -8.93
C GLY A 33 -7.99 -11.07 -7.86
N ASP A 34 -8.02 -12.32 -8.25
CA ASP A 34 -8.19 -13.48 -7.36
C ASP A 34 -6.91 -14.28 -7.16
N ARG A 35 -5.80 -13.86 -7.80
CA ARG A 35 -4.56 -14.63 -7.85
C ARG A 35 -3.36 -13.78 -7.50
N LEU A 36 -2.43 -14.41 -6.79
CA LEU A 36 -1.10 -13.90 -6.55
C LEU A 36 -0.13 -14.63 -7.46
N ILE A 37 0.75 -13.89 -8.15
CA ILE A 37 1.72 -14.43 -9.09
C ILE A 37 3.12 -14.38 -8.46
N ASN A 38 3.89 -15.46 -8.64
CA ASN A 38 5.23 -15.64 -8.07
C ASN A 38 5.25 -15.37 -6.56
N VAL A 39 4.61 -16.26 -5.82
CA VAL A 39 4.45 -16.17 -4.37
C VAL A 39 5.62 -16.82 -3.66
N SER A 40 6.17 -16.15 -2.66
CA SER A 40 7.14 -16.69 -1.73
C SER A 40 6.65 -16.46 -0.31
N ILE A 41 6.50 -17.53 0.46
CA ILE A 41 6.05 -17.50 1.85
C ILE A 41 7.22 -17.93 2.72
N TYR A 42 7.68 -17.05 3.58
CA TYR A 42 8.73 -17.31 4.56
C TYR A 42 8.11 -17.58 5.91
N LYS A 43 8.35 -18.74 6.49
CA LYS A 43 7.89 -19.11 7.83
C LYS A 43 9.02 -18.96 8.83
N PHE A 44 8.77 -18.18 9.88
CA PHE A 44 9.70 -17.95 10.98
C PHE A 44 9.12 -18.48 12.29
N ASP A 45 9.97 -18.82 13.23
CA ASP A 45 9.61 -19.05 14.62
C ASP A 45 9.48 -17.71 15.40
N GLU A 46 9.15 -17.77 16.69
CA GLU A 46 9.03 -16.59 17.56
C GLU A 46 10.35 -15.82 17.71
N ASN A 47 11.47 -16.48 17.52
CA ASN A 47 12.82 -15.90 17.61
C ASN A 47 13.32 -15.37 16.26
N TYR A 48 12.43 -15.29 15.26
CA TYR A 48 12.75 -14.88 13.88
C TYR A 48 13.78 -15.79 13.16
N ASN A 49 13.91 -17.07 13.59
CA ASN A 49 14.67 -18.03 12.81
C ASN A 49 13.81 -18.56 11.65
N LEU A 50 14.39 -18.63 10.47
CA LEU A 50 13.71 -19.13 9.27
C LEU A 50 13.53 -20.66 9.38
N ILE A 51 12.27 -21.11 9.42
CA ILE A 51 11.90 -22.54 9.49
C ILE A 51 11.84 -23.12 8.08
N SER A 52 11.06 -22.49 7.20
CA SER A 52 10.84 -22.95 5.83
C SER A 52 10.48 -21.81 4.90
N ARG A 53 10.70 -22.03 3.61
CA ARG A 53 10.27 -21.15 2.53
C ARG A 53 9.43 -21.93 1.55
N ILE A 54 8.28 -21.44 1.21
CA ILE A 54 7.39 -22.00 0.19
C ILE A 54 7.45 -21.06 -1.00
N GLU A 55 7.76 -21.59 -2.17
CA GLU A 55 7.71 -20.87 -3.44
C GLU A 55 6.62 -21.47 -4.31
N SER A 56 5.82 -20.63 -4.96
CA SER A 56 4.76 -21.06 -5.86
C SER A 56 4.66 -20.10 -7.05
N SER A 57 4.39 -20.65 -8.21
CA SER A 57 4.18 -19.84 -9.41
C SER A 57 2.89 -19.02 -9.30
N GLU A 58 1.86 -19.59 -8.68
CA GLU A 58 0.54 -18.99 -8.54
C GLU A 58 -0.12 -19.39 -7.21
N ALA A 59 -0.86 -18.47 -6.60
CA ALA A 59 -1.73 -18.74 -5.46
C ALA A 59 -3.11 -18.16 -5.70
N THR A 60 -4.14 -19.00 -5.66
CA THR A 60 -5.54 -18.58 -5.70
C THR A 60 -6.01 -18.24 -4.29
N ILE A 61 -6.60 -17.03 -4.12
CA ILE A 61 -6.93 -16.44 -2.81
C ILE A 61 -8.43 -16.13 -2.66
N ILE A 62 -9.28 -16.78 -3.44
CA ILE A 62 -10.74 -16.56 -3.42
C ILE A 62 -11.30 -16.93 -2.04
N GLU A 63 -10.89 -18.10 -1.55
CA GLU A 63 -11.30 -18.66 -0.27
C GLU A 63 -10.10 -18.99 0.61
N ASN A 64 -10.34 -19.22 1.88
CA ASN A 64 -9.34 -19.72 2.81
C ASN A 64 -9.66 -21.21 3.10
N PRO A 65 -8.73 -22.11 2.85
CA PRO A 65 -7.29 -21.96 2.56
C PRO A 65 -6.97 -21.51 1.14
N TRP A 66 -5.84 -20.78 0.97
CA TRP A 66 -5.29 -20.44 -0.33
C TRP A 66 -4.77 -21.69 -1.05
N VAL A 67 -4.99 -21.75 -2.34
CA VAL A 67 -4.50 -22.86 -3.16
C VAL A 67 -3.24 -22.42 -3.91
N LEU A 68 -2.10 -22.92 -3.49
CA LEU A 68 -0.80 -22.72 -4.12
C LEU A 68 -0.60 -23.75 -5.24
N GLN A 69 -0.08 -23.33 -6.39
CA GLN A 69 0.14 -24.19 -7.55
C GLN A 69 1.59 -24.14 -8.03
N ASN A 70 2.07 -25.32 -8.47
CA ASN A 70 3.39 -25.48 -9.05
C ASN A 70 4.49 -24.82 -8.22
N GLY A 71 4.82 -25.41 -7.08
CA GLY A 71 5.76 -24.83 -6.15
C GLY A 71 6.71 -25.85 -5.53
N ARG A 72 7.54 -25.30 -4.63
CA ARG A 72 8.44 -26.08 -3.79
C ARG A 72 8.49 -25.57 -2.37
N ILE A 73 8.72 -26.49 -1.45
CA ILE A 73 8.98 -26.21 -0.04
C ILE A 73 10.46 -26.45 0.22
N ILE A 74 11.12 -25.48 0.82
CA ILE A 74 12.52 -25.54 1.23
C ILE A 74 12.53 -25.49 2.76
N GLU A 75 12.92 -26.60 3.41
CA GLU A 75 13.02 -26.71 4.87
C GLU A 75 14.45 -26.43 5.31
N PHE A 76 14.65 -25.44 6.18
CA PHE A 76 15.98 -25.07 6.66
C PHE A 76 16.38 -25.86 7.93
N LYS A 77 15.42 -26.36 8.71
CA LYS A 77 15.70 -27.16 9.92
C LYS A 77 16.20 -28.58 9.63
N ASN A 78 15.85 -29.17 8.46
CA ASN A 78 16.17 -30.57 8.09
C ASN A 78 17.16 -30.62 6.92
N GLN A 79 18.36 -30.08 7.09
CA GLN A 79 19.45 -30.16 6.08
C GLN A 79 19.05 -29.68 4.66
N GLY A 80 18.11 -28.76 4.57
CA GLY A 80 17.74 -28.17 3.29
C GLY A 80 16.93 -29.11 2.38
N LYS A 81 16.03 -29.92 2.94
CA LYS A 81 15.17 -30.79 2.16
C LYS A 81 14.24 -29.95 1.27
N ASN A 82 14.30 -30.19 -0.03
CA ASN A 82 13.41 -29.60 -1.01
C ASN A 82 12.33 -30.61 -1.39
N THR A 83 11.06 -30.16 -1.35
CA THR A 83 9.91 -30.97 -1.76
C THR A 83 9.10 -30.17 -2.76
N ASP A 84 8.96 -30.69 -3.98
CA ASP A 84 8.13 -30.08 -5.00
C ASP A 84 6.68 -30.53 -4.84
N PHE A 85 5.72 -29.63 -5.13
CA PHE A 85 4.30 -29.92 -5.11
C PHE A 85 3.60 -29.33 -6.34
N LEU A 86 2.55 -30.00 -6.81
CA LEU A 86 1.67 -29.50 -7.87
C LEU A 86 0.61 -28.57 -7.31
N THR A 87 0.02 -28.96 -6.19
CA THR A 87 -1.02 -28.18 -5.49
C THR A 87 -0.83 -28.35 -4.00
N MET A 88 -0.97 -27.24 -3.25
CA MET A 88 -0.88 -27.23 -1.80
C MET A 88 -1.84 -26.18 -1.21
N GLU A 89 -2.52 -26.53 -0.14
CA GLU A 89 -3.34 -25.61 0.62
C GLU A 89 -2.50 -24.86 1.66
N PHE A 90 -2.72 -23.55 1.74
CA PHE A 90 -2.07 -22.69 2.71
C PHE A 90 -3.12 -21.83 3.43
N GLU A 91 -3.26 -22.03 4.72
CA GLU A 91 -4.14 -21.22 5.54
C GLU A 91 -3.52 -19.85 5.86
N SER A 92 -4.10 -18.79 5.38
CA SER A 92 -3.72 -17.41 5.67
C SER A 92 -4.81 -16.68 6.46
N THR A 93 -4.42 -15.69 7.26
CA THR A 93 -5.36 -14.77 7.92
C THR A 93 -5.83 -13.65 6.98
N PHE A 94 -5.24 -13.57 5.80
CA PHE A 94 -5.61 -12.58 4.79
C PHE A 94 -6.65 -13.14 3.83
N SER A 95 -7.81 -12.49 3.79
CA SER A 95 -8.79 -12.68 2.72
C SER A 95 -8.44 -11.84 1.49
N LYS A 96 -9.04 -12.18 0.35
CA LYS A 96 -8.95 -11.41 -0.89
C LYS A 96 -9.27 -9.93 -0.67
N ASP A 97 -10.36 -9.63 0.06
CA ASP A 97 -10.82 -8.25 0.31
C ASP A 97 -9.81 -7.45 1.12
N LYS A 98 -9.20 -8.10 2.13
CA LYS A 98 -8.16 -7.47 2.94
C LYS A 98 -6.89 -7.20 2.15
N LEU A 99 -6.48 -8.12 1.28
CA LEU A 99 -5.34 -7.89 0.39
C LEU A 99 -5.64 -6.80 -0.65
N SER A 100 -6.81 -6.86 -1.25
CA SER A 100 -7.26 -5.85 -2.21
C SER A 100 -7.28 -4.46 -1.57
N SER A 101 -7.77 -4.31 -0.34
CA SER A 101 -7.80 -3.02 0.37
C SER A 101 -6.41 -2.46 0.68
N ILE A 102 -5.44 -3.33 0.99
CA ILE A 102 -4.06 -2.91 1.27
C ILE A 102 -3.35 -2.44 -0.01
N TYR A 103 -3.62 -3.11 -1.14
CA TYR A 103 -2.91 -2.90 -2.40
C TYR A 103 -3.72 -2.21 -3.48
N SER A 104 -4.97 -1.87 -3.20
CA SER A 104 -5.75 -1.03 -4.09
C SER A 104 -5.07 0.33 -4.24
N ASN A 105 -4.76 0.69 -5.48
CA ASN A 105 -4.11 1.95 -5.76
C ASN A 105 -5.13 3.09 -5.56
N LEU A 106 -5.11 3.67 -4.36
CA LEU A 106 -5.96 4.81 -4.01
C LEU A 106 -5.74 6.02 -4.93
N ASP A 107 -4.59 6.09 -5.63
CA ASP A 107 -4.27 7.20 -6.52
C ASP A 107 -5.09 7.19 -7.80
N THR A 108 -5.69 6.06 -8.15
CA THR A 108 -6.58 5.95 -9.32
C THR A 108 -8.02 6.31 -9.00
N ILE A 109 -8.38 6.48 -7.73
CA ILE A 109 -9.75 6.84 -7.32
C ILE A 109 -9.97 8.32 -7.58
N SER A 110 -10.96 8.64 -8.40
CA SER A 110 -11.39 10.00 -8.65
C SER A 110 -11.95 10.65 -7.37
N PHE A 111 -11.68 11.93 -7.17
CA PHE A 111 -12.23 12.72 -6.07
C PHE A 111 -13.76 12.64 -6.00
N TYR A 112 -14.43 12.65 -7.14
CA TYR A 112 -15.88 12.53 -7.22
C TYR A 112 -16.37 11.19 -6.66
N ASN A 113 -15.78 10.08 -7.09
CA ASN A 113 -16.14 8.74 -6.59
C ASN A 113 -15.85 8.58 -5.10
N LEU A 114 -14.82 9.27 -4.58
CA LEU A 114 -14.48 9.24 -3.17
C LEU A 114 -15.55 9.92 -2.29
N ILE A 115 -16.25 10.93 -2.82
CA ILE A 115 -17.31 11.65 -2.09
C ILE A 115 -18.66 10.97 -2.25
N THR A 116 -19.03 10.55 -3.48
CA THR A 116 -20.35 10.02 -3.79
C THR A 116 -20.51 8.54 -3.44
N ASP A 117 -19.47 7.74 -3.69
CA ASP A 117 -19.58 6.28 -3.71
C ASP A 117 -18.72 5.61 -2.62
N MET A 118 -18.51 6.30 -1.50
CA MET A 118 -17.65 5.81 -0.42
C MET A 118 -18.08 4.42 0.10
N ASN A 119 -19.39 4.19 0.23
CA ASN A 119 -19.93 2.91 0.68
C ASN A 119 -19.67 1.80 -0.34
N ASP A 120 -19.75 2.10 -1.64
CA ASP A 120 -19.43 1.16 -2.72
C ASP A 120 -17.93 0.82 -2.75
N LEU A 121 -17.06 1.80 -2.49
CA LEU A 121 -15.62 1.56 -2.35
C LEU A 121 -15.30 0.67 -1.14
N VAL A 122 -15.96 0.88 -0.01
CA VAL A 122 -15.82 0.01 1.16
C VAL A 122 -16.33 -1.40 0.86
N SER A 123 -17.44 -1.56 0.15
CA SER A 123 -17.96 -2.87 -0.26
C SER A 123 -17.01 -3.59 -1.23
N LYS A 124 -16.24 -2.86 -2.03
CA LYS A 124 -15.17 -3.37 -2.90
C LYS A 124 -13.88 -3.73 -2.17
N GLY A 125 -13.86 -3.61 -0.83
CA GLY A 125 -12.73 -4.01 0.01
C GLY A 125 -11.69 -2.93 0.26
N TYR A 126 -11.96 -1.66 -0.08
CA TYR A 126 -11.06 -0.56 0.28
C TYR A 126 -11.10 -0.26 1.78
N ASN A 127 -9.95 0.04 2.37
CA ASN A 127 -9.88 0.39 3.78
C ASN A 127 -10.58 1.75 4.03
N PRO A 128 -11.65 1.80 4.84
CA PRO A 128 -12.42 3.02 5.09
C PRO A 128 -11.59 4.13 5.74
N GLN A 129 -10.58 3.78 6.54
CA GLN A 129 -9.70 4.73 7.19
C GLN A 129 -8.83 5.48 6.18
N LEU A 130 -8.21 4.75 5.25
CA LEU A 130 -7.41 5.34 4.16
C LEU A 130 -8.26 6.17 3.19
N LEU A 131 -9.49 5.74 2.92
CA LEU A 131 -10.45 6.51 2.11
C LEU A 131 -10.80 7.84 2.79
N ASN A 132 -11.04 7.83 4.09
CA ASN A 132 -11.33 9.03 4.87
C ASN A 132 -10.13 10.00 4.89
N GLU A 133 -8.93 9.53 5.13
CA GLU A 133 -7.72 10.36 5.08
C GLU A 133 -7.60 11.05 3.72
N LYS A 134 -7.76 10.30 2.63
CA LYS A 134 -7.68 10.85 1.27
C LYS A 134 -8.79 11.85 0.99
N LYS A 135 -10.01 11.59 1.45
CA LYS A 135 -11.14 12.52 1.35
C LYS A 135 -10.85 13.84 2.06
N HIS A 136 -10.36 13.80 3.29
CA HIS A 136 -9.99 14.99 4.05
C HIS A 136 -8.84 15.76 3.39
N PHE A 137 -7.84 15.07 2.87
CA PHE A 137 -6.76 15.67 2.12
C PHE A 137 -7.27 16.46 0.91
N TYR A 138 -8.10 15.86 0.07
CA TYR A 138 -8.67 16.55 -1.09
C TYR A 138 -9.60 17.70 -0.72
N LEU A 139 -10.34 17.57 0.39
CA LEU A 139 -11.22 18.63 0.85
C LEU A 139 -10.45 19.84 1.41
N SER A 140 -9.29 19.61 2.04
CA SER A 140 -8.44 20.67 2.57
C SER A 140 -7.70 21.46 1.48
N LEU A 141 -7.49 20.87 0.30
CA LEU A 141 -6.72 21.45 -0.81
C LEU A 141 -7.29 22.81 -1.29
N PRO A 142 -8.60 22.98 -1.56
CA PRO A 142 -9.14 24.27 -1.98
C PRO A 142 -8.99 25.35 -0.89
N PHE A 143 -9.14 25.01 0.38
CA PHE A 143 -8.93 25.94 1.49
C PHE A 143 -7.46 26.39 1.57
N PHE A 144 -6.54 25.45 1.40
CA PHE A 144 -5.11 25.75 1.33
C PHE A 144 -4.78 26.68 0.15
N LEU A 145 -5.35 26.44 -1.02
CA LEU A 145 -5.16 27.30 -2.19
C LEU A 145 -5.69 28.72 -1.97
N ILE A 146 -6.88 28.85 -1.39
CA ILE A 146 -7.46 30.17 -1.05
C ILE A 146 -6.55 30.91 -0.08
N LEU A 147 -6.06 30.23 0.96
CA LEU A 147 -5.15 30.79 1.94
C LEU A 147 -3.84 31.27 1.29
N MET A 148 -3.27 30.46 0.37
CA MET A 148 -2.06 30.84 -0.38
C MET A 148 -2.29 32.06 -1.27
N VAL A 149 -3.46 32.17 -1.94
CA VAL A 149 -3.81 33.34 -2.75
C VAL A 149 -3.98 34.58 -1.89
N CYS A 150 -4.62 34.47 -0.72
CA CYS A 150 -4.75 35.58 0.22
C CYS A 150 -3.39 36.06 0.74
N LEU A 151 -2.50 35.13 1.11
CA LEU A 151 -1.14 35.47 1.51
C LEU A 151 -0.37 36.18 0.40
N ALA A 152 -0.41 35.65 -0.82
CA ALA A 152 0.23 36.27 -1.98
C ALA A 152 -0.32 37.69 -2.22
N GLY A 153 -1.64 37.89 -2.08
CA GLY A 153 -2.28 39.18 -2.19
C GLY A 153 -1.77 40.19 -1.15
N ILE A 154 -1.63 39.78 0.11
CA ILE A 154 -1.08 40.64 1.18
C ILE A 154 0.34 41.11 0.84
N PHE A 155 1.18 40.19 0.32
CA PHE A 155 2.57 40.53 -0.05
C PHE A 155 2.64 41.44 -1.27
N THR A 156 1.78 41.26 -2.27
CA THR A 156 1.81 42.07 -3.49
C THR A 156 1.19 43.45 -3.32
N LEU A 157 0.10 43.55 -2.58
CA LEU A 157 -0.60 44.84 -2.38
C LEU A 157 0.13 45.76 -1.41
N ASN A 158 0.97 45.25 -0.52
CA ASN A 158 1.67 46.03 0.50
C ASN A 158 3.10 46.45 0.07
N SER A 159 3.38 46.45 -1.23
CA SER A 159 4.72 46.78 -1.78
C SER A 159 5.17 48.23 -1.55
N ASN A 160 4.26 49.14 -1.17
CA ASN A 160 4.58 50.55 -0.90
C ASN A 160 5.14 50.84 0.51
N ALA A 161 5.15 49.88 1.41
CA ALA A 161 5.66 50.05 2.76
C ALA A 161 7.00 49.30 2.96
N ARG A 162 8.07 49.87 2.44
CA ARG A 162 9.43 49.30 2.48
C ARG A 162 9.99 48.99 3.89
N ARG A 163 9.27 49.36 4.95
CA ARG A 163 9.70 49.16 6.34
C ARG A 163 8.96 48.05 7.11
N GLN A 164 7.85 47.56 6.59
CA GLN A 164 7.04 46.54 7.28
C GLN A 164 7.14 45.15 6.65
N ASN A 165 7.83 44.98 5.51
CA ASN A 165 7.95 43.71 4.80
C ASN A 165 8.62 42.62 5.61
N THR A 166 9.57 42.96 6.48
CA THR A 166 10.31 41.98 7.31
C THR A 166 9.38 41.27 8.30
N TYR A 167 8.40 41.97 8.84
CA TYR A 167 7.43 41.39 9.77
C TYR A 167 6.50 40.38 9.09
N TYR A 168 6.02 40.68 7.89
CA TYR A 168 5.17 39.75 7.12
C TYR A 168 5.95 38.55 6.61
N ILE A 169 7.21 38.69 6.25
CA ILE A 169 8.10 37.58 5.88
C ILE A 169 8.30 36.65 7.08
N LEU A 170 8.58 37.17 8.27
CA LEU A 170 8.71 36.39 9.50
C LEU A 170 7.41 35.66 9.84
N LEU A 171 6.27 36.33 9.72
CA LEU A 171 4.95 35.75 9.98
C LEU A 171 4.65 34.61 9.00
N SER A 172 5.01 34.74 7.71
CA SER A 172 4.81 33.69 6.72
C SER A 172 5.70 32.46 6.99
N ILE A 173 6.93 32.67 7.48
CA ILE A 173 7.82 31.57 7.86
C ILE A 173 7.25 30.82 9.07
N ILE A 174 6.72 31.54 10.06
CA ILE A 174 6.11 30.91 11.24
C ILE A 174 4.87 30.09 10.84
N VAL A 175 4.01 30.61 9.97
CA VAL A 175 2.81 29.87 9.46
C VAL A 175 3.19 28.65 8.64
N PHE A 176 4.34 28.67 7.97
CA PHE A 176 4.84 27.51 7.20
C PHE A 176 5.44 26.42 8.07
N LEU A 177 5.97 26.77 9.26
CA LEU A 177 6.61 25.83 10.20
C LEU A 177 5.65 25.17 11.18
N VAL A 178 4.40 25.65 11.29
CA VAL A 178 3.31 25.09 12.12
C VAL A 178 2.40 24.20 11.28
#